data_1af952e5035539af882bf590d36fd0ed
#
_entry.id   1af952e5035539af882bf590d36fd0ed
#
_cell.length_a   1.000
_cell.length_b   1.000
_cell.length_c   1.000
_cell.angle_alpha   90.00
_cell.angle_beta   90.00
_cell.angle_gamma   90.00
#
_symmetry.space_group_name_H-M   'P 1'
#
loop_
_entity.id
_entity.type
_entity.pdbx_description
1 polymer ?
#
loop_
_entity_poly.entity_id
_entity_poly.type
_entity_poly.pdbx_seq_one_letter_code
_entity_poly.pdbx_strand_id
1 'polypeptide(L)'
;MEWVLLAYRMPREPSTPRIAVWRKLRKLGAVQLVDGFVALPADPATIEAFDWLADEVTEAGGEAWTWRAQPGSKQQQAALRERCSAAVAEEYRSLVAEAAAEKDLTGRSLGRLRRELRAIEGRDRFRVADREVARAAVERLSVRVAAKETVR
;
A
#
# COMPACT_ATOMS: atom_id res chain seq x y z
N MET A 1 -0.56 -16.28 -12.64
CA MET A 1 -1.24 -15.47 -11.61
C MET A 1 -2.20 -14.51 -12.29
N GLU A 2 -3.39 -14.42 -11.78
CA GLU A 2 -4.40 -13.50 -12.28
C GLU A 2 -4.29 -12.13 -11.59
N TRP A 3 -4.52 -11.08 -12.35
CA TRP A 3 -4.52 -9.71 -11.90
C TRP A 3 -5.90 -9.07 -12.13
N VAL A 4 -6.31 -8.21 -11.24
CA VAL A 4 -7.44 -7.32 -11.45
C VAL A 4 -6.88 -5.96 -11.86
N LEU A 5 -7.51 -5.37 -12.87
CA LEU A 5 -7.08 -4.10 -13.45
C LEU A 5 -8.23 -3.11 -13.40
N LEU A 6 -7.90 -1.86 -13.20
CA LEU A 6 -8.83 -0.74 -13.27
C LEU A 6 -8.28 0.26 -14.29
N ALA A 7 -9.04 0.46 -15.38
CA ALA A 7 -8.79 1.53 -16.34
C ALA A 7 -9.77 2.64 -16.05
N TYR A 8 -9.31 3.86 -15.78
CA TYR A 8 -10.19 4.95 -15.40
C TYR A 8 -9.70 6.30 -15.88
N ARG A 9 -10.65 7.18 -16.04
CA ARG A 9 -10.41 8.58 -16.37
C ARG A 9 -11.38 9.43 -15.56
N MET A 10 -10.87 10.47 -14.93
CA MET A 10 -11.68 11.38 -14.12
C MET A 10 -11.57 12.82 -14.63
N PRO A 11 -12.64 13.62 -14.49
CA PRO A 11 -12.58 15.05 -14.78
C PRO A 11 -11.46 15.71 -13.94
N ARG A 12 -10.77 16.69 -14.51
CA ARG A 12 -9.75 17.45 -13.78
C ARG A 12 -10.37 18.28 -12.64
N GLU A 13 -11.56 18.78 -12.87
CA GLU A 13 -12.30 19.62 -11.93
C GLU A 13 -13.67 19.00 -11.62
N PRO A 14 -14.08 18.96 -10.36
CA PRO A 14 -13.30 19.30 -9.18
C PRO A 14 -12.19 18.25 -8.89
N SER A 15 -11.11 18.67 -8.24
CA SER A 15 -9.97 17.78 -7.95
C SER A 15 -10.21 16.81 -6.80
N THR A 16 -11.14 17.10 -5.91
CA THR A 16 -11.38 16.32 -4.68
C THR A 16 -11.68 14.84 -4.94
N PRO A 17 -12.61 14.46 -5.86
CA PRO A 17 -12.85 13.05 -6.15
C PRO A 17 -11.62 12.33 -6.72
N ARG A 18 -10.86 13.00 -7.58
CA ARG A 18 -9.64 12.43 -8.17
C ARG A 18 -8.59 12.13 -7.11
N ILE A 19 -8.39 13.05 -6.18
CA ILE A 19 -7.45 12.88 -5.06
C ILE A 19 -7.90 11.73 -4.15
N ALA A 20 -9.21 11.63 -3.88
CA ALA A 20 -9.76 10.56 -3.05
C ALA A 20 -9.51 9.17 -3.66
N VAL A 21 -9.73 9.01 -4.96
CA VAL A 21 -9.47 7.74 -5.67
C VAL A 21 -7.98 7.41 -5.64
N TRP A 22 -7.13 8.40 -5.91
CA TRP A 22 -5.68 8.21 -5.88
C TRP A 22 -5.18 7.74 -4.51
N ARG A 23 -5.68 8.34 -3.41
CA ARG A 23 -5.34 7.94 -2.04
C ARG A 23 -5.75 6.49 -1.75
N LYS A 24 -6.96 6.09 -2.18
CA LYS A 24 -7.44 4.73 -1.99
C LYS A 24 -6.61 3.72 -2.77
N LEU A 25 -6.22 4.04 -3.99
CA LEU A 25 -5.34 3.19 -4.79
C LEU A 25 -3.96 3.02 -4.13
N ARG A 26 -3.40 4.09 -3.58
CA ARG A 26 -2.15 4.02 -2.83
C ARG A 26 -2.27 3.14 -1.60
N LYS A 27 -3.35 3.28 -0.87
CA LYS A 27 -3.63 2.48 0.33
C LYS A 27 -3.72 0.99 0.03
N LEU A 28 -4.26 0.64 -1.13
CA LEU A 28 -4.34 -0.74 -1.61
C LEU A 28 -3.00 -1.28 -2.09
N GLY A 29 -2.03 -0.43 -2.35
CA GLY A 29 -0.78 -0.82 -2.96
C GLY A 29 -0.89 -1.11 -4.45
N ALA A 30 -1.85 -0.48 -5.12
CA ALA A 30 -2.05 -0.68 -6.56
C ALA A 30 -0.84 -0.19 -7.36
N VAL A 31 -0.44 -0.97 -8.36
CA VAL A 31 0.64 -0.64 -9.27
C VAL A 31 0.09 0.13 -10.46
N GLN A 32 0.61 1.31 -10.71
CA GLN A 32 0.27 2.08 -11.91
C GLN A 32 1.11 1.59 -13.08
N LEU A 33 0.43 1.07 -14.12
CA LEU A 33 1.08 0.60 -15.34
C LEU A 33 1.33 1.77 -16.29
N VAL A 34 0.30 2.55 -16.51
CA VAL A 34 0.30 3.84 -17.22
C VAL A 34 -0.75 4.73 -16.55
N ASP A 35 -0.84 5.99 -16.94
CA ASP A 35 -1.81 6.91 -16.37
C ASP A 35 -3.23 6.36 -16.50
N GLY A 36 -3.94 6.29 -15.39
CA GLY A 36 -5.31 5.79 -15.36
C GLY A 36 -5.44 4.28 -15.55
N PHE A 37 -4.35 3.53 -15.44
CA PHE A 37 -4.40 2.07 -15.57
C PHE A 37 -3.58 1.41 -14.47
N VAL A 38 -4.29 0.81 -13.50
CA VAL A 38 -3.70 0.26 -12.28
C VAL A 38 -4.01 -1.22 -12.13
N ALA A 39 -3.17 -1.94 -11.41
CA ALA A 39 -3.30 -3.38 -11.23
C ALA A 39 -3.02 -3.82 -9.80
N LEU A 40 -3.69 -4.89 -9.39
CA LEU A 40 -3.43 -5.64 -8.15
C LEU A 40 -3.53 -7.13 -8.42
N PRO A 41 -2.82 -7.97 -7.67
CA PRO A 41 -3.11 -9.41 -7.69
C PRO A 41 -4.59 -9.65 -7.41
N ALA A 42 -5.24 -10.51 -8.19
CA ALA A 42 -6.67 -10.77 -8.07
C ALA A 42 -6.95 -11.71 -6.90
N ASP A 43 -7.73 -11.23 -5.96
CA ASP A 43 -8.36 -12.01 -4.91
C ASP A 43 -9.74 -11.39 -4.62
N PRO A 44 -10.61 -12.03 -3.83
CA PRO A 44 -11.94 -11.47 -3.57
C PRO A 44 -11.91 -10.04 -3.02
N ALA A 45 -10.95 -9.71 -2.17
CA ALA A 45 -10.85 -8.38 -1.57
C ALA A 45 -10.39 -7.31 -2.57
N THR A 46 -9.42 -7.61 -3.42
CA THR A 46 -8.91 -6.66 -4.41
C THR A 46 -9.90 -6.45 -5.54
N ILE A 47 -10.59 -7.51 -5.96
CA ILE A 47 -11.67 -7.43 -6.96
C ILE A 47 -12.78 -6.52 -6.45
N GLU A 48 -13.26 -6.75 -5.23
CA GLU A 48 -14.29 -5.91 -4.60
C GLU A 48 -13.84 -4.46 -4.48
N ALA A 49 -12.61 -4.24 -4.03
CA ALA A 49 -12.08 -2.88 -3.88
C ALA A 49 -12.06 -2.12 -5.21
N PHE A 50 -11.67 -2.77 -6.31
CA PHE A 50 -11.68 -2.13 -7.63
C PHE A 50 -13.09 -1.91 -8.17
N ASP A 51 -14.03 -2.79 -7.87
CA ASP A 51 -15.44 -2.58 -8.21
C ASP A 51 -16.00 -1.34 -7.51
N TRP A 52 -15.71 -1.16 -6.22
CA TRP A 52 -16.09 0.03 -5.46
C TRP A 52 -15.46 1.30 -6.03
N LEU A 53 -14.18 1.24 -6.40
CA LEU A 53 -13.49 2.39 -6.99
C LEU A 53 -14.04 2.74 -8.37
N ALA A 54 -14.39 1.75 -9.18
CA ALA A 54 -15.02 1.98 -10.48
C ALA A 54 -16.35 2.72 -10.32
N ASP A 55 -17.16 2.33 -9.35
CA ASP A 55 -18.43 3.01 -9.04
C ASP A 55 -18.17 4.46 -8.57
N GLU A 56 -17.19 4.67 -7.72
CA GLU A 56 -16.82 6.00 -7.23
C GLU A 56 -16.36 6.92 -8.37
N VAL A 57 -15.55 6.40 -9.29
CA VAL A 57 -15.13 7.14 -10.49
C VAL A 57 -16.33 7.53 -11.35
N THR A 58 -17.23 6.59 -11.60
CA THR A 58 -18.43 6.81 -12.42
C THR A 58 -19.36 7.84 -11.77
N GLU A 59 -19.58 7.74 -10.47
CA GLU A 59 -20.41 8.70 -9.72
C GLU A 59 -19.82 10.12 -9.75
N ALA A 60 -18.52 10.24 -9.84
CA ALA A 60 -17.84 11.53 -9.95
C ALA A 60 -17.80 12.10 -11.38
N GLY A 61 -18.49 11.44 -12.33
CA GLY A 61 -18.56 11.88 -13.73
C GLY A 61 -17.42 11.36 -14.59
N GLY A 62 -16.64 10.41 -14.10
CA GLY A 62 -15.58 9.76 -14.85
C GLY A 62 -16.05 8.51 -15.57
N GLU A 63 -15.09 7.79 -16.12
CA GLU A 63 -15.30 6.52 -16.82
C GLU A 63 -14.34 5.48 -16.24
N ALA A 64 -14.82 4.28 -15.97
CA ALA A 64 -14.03 3.23 -15.37
C ALA A 64 -14.41 1.85 -15.92
N TRP A 65 -13.40 1.01 -16.10
CA TRP A 65 -13.52 -0.37 -16.56
C TRP A 65 -12.67 -1.26 -15.69
N THR A 66 -13.22 -2.38 -15.24
CA THR A 66 -12.44 -3.39 -14.52
C THR A 66 -12.21 -4.59 -15.43
N TRP A 67 -11.03 -5.18 -15.28
CA TRP A 67 -10.59 -6.34 -16.04
C TRP A 67 -9.96 -7.36 -15.12
N ARG A 68 -10.13 -8.62 -15.46
CA ARG A 68 -9.36 -9.70 -14.86
C ARG A 68 -8.54 -10.32 -15.98
N ALA A 69 -7.22 -10.35 -15.80
CA ALA A 69 -6.33 -10.74 -16.88
C ALA A 69 -5.02 -11.30 -16.34
N GLN A 70 -4.31 -11.96 -17.21
CA GLN A 70 -2.93 -12.39 -16.94
C GLN A 70 -2.00 -11.56 -17.80
N PRO A 71 -0.78 -11.22 -17.29
CA PRO A 71 0.23 -10.58 -18.11
C PRO A 71 0.54 -11.40 -19.37
N GLY A 72 0.92 -10.73 -20.45
CA GLY A 72 1.14 -11.36 -21.76
C GLY A 72 2.35 -12.28 -21.82
N SER A 73 3.21 -12.30 -20.80
CA SER A 73 4.39 -13.15 -20.74
C SER A 73 4.84 -13.39 -19.30
N LYS A 74 5.69 -14.40 -19.09
CA LYS A 74 6.32 -14.63 -17.79
C LYS A 74 7.20 -13.47 -17.36
N GLN A 75 7.84 -12.80 -18.32
CA GLN A 75 8.68 -11.62 -18.06
C GLN A 75 7.83 -10.46 -17.53
N GLN A 76 6.68 -10.20 -18.13
CA GLN A 76 5.75 -9.15 -17.66
C GLN A 76 5.17 -9.50 -16.29
N GLN A 77 4.85 -10.77 -16.05
CA GLN A 77 4.40 -11.23 -14.73
C GLN A 77 5.45 -10.94 -13.66
N ALA A 78 6.71 -11.27 -13.94
CA ALA A 78 7.81 -11.01 -13.01
C ALA A 78 8.03 -9.51 -12.79
N ALA A 79 7.90 -8.70 -13.83
CA ALA A 79 8.04 -7.24 -13.75
C ALA A 79 6.94 -6.60 -12.88
N LEU A 80 5.69 -7.06 -12.99
CA LEU A 80 4.59 -6.57 -12.15
C LEU A 80 4.80 -6.93 -10.68
N ARG A 81 5.17 -8.18 -10.44
CA ARG A 81 5.47 -8.65 -9.09
C ARG A 81 6.61 -7.85 -8.47
N GLU A 82 7.66 -7.57 -9.23
CA GLU A 82 8.80 -6.77 -8.78
C GLU A 82 8.38 -5.34 -8.45
N ARG A 83 7.53 -4.72 -9.26
CA ARG A 83 7.01 -3.37 -8.97
C ARG A 83 6.24 -3.33 -7.65
N CYS A 84 5.37 -4.31 -7.39
CA CYS A 84 4.65 -4.42 -6.12
C CYS A 84 5.61 -4.56 -4.95
N SER A 85 6.57 -5.46 -5.08
CA SER A 85 7.54 -5.76 -4.03
C SER A 85 8.47 -4.58 -3.74
N ALA A 86 8.96 -3.89 -4.77
CA ALA A 86 9.85 -2.75 -4.63
C ALA A 86 9.17 -1.59 -3.90
N ALA A 87 7.91 -1.31 -4.23
CA ALA A 87 7.15 -0.23 -3.58
C ALA A 87 6.97 -0.49 -2.09
N VAL A 88 6.59 -1.70 -1.72
CA VAL A 88 6.39 -2.09 -0.32
C VAL A 88 7.73 -2.14 0.43
N ALA A 89 8.78 -2.65 -0.19
CA ALA A 89 10.11 -2.68 0.41
C ALA A 89 10.60 -1.26 0.76
N GLU A 90 10.35 -0.30 -0.12
CA GLU A 90 10.67 1.11 0.13
C GLU A 90 9.90 1.66 1.33
N GLU A 91 8.63 1.33 1.45
CA GLU A 91 7.81 1.75 2.59
C GLU A 91 8.34 1.18 3.92
N TYR A 92 8.74 -0.09 3.94
CA TYR A 92 9.36 -0.69 5.11
C TYR A 92 10.67 -0.01 5.47
N ARG A 93 11.51 0.29 4.47
CA ARG A 93 12.78 0.99 4.71
C ARG A 93 12.56 2.38 5.29
N SER A 94 11.56 3.11 4.81
CA SER A 94 11.19 4.42 5.37
C SER A 94 10.75 4.30 6.82
N LEU A 95 9.95 3.28 7.15
CA LEU A 95 9.52 3.03 8.52
C LEU A 95 10.70 2.72 9.45
N VAL A 96 11.66 1.91 9.00
CA VAL A 96 12.88 1.61 9.75
C VAL A 96 13.68 2.89 10.01
N ALA A 97 13.80 3.76 9.01
CA ALA A 97 14.48 5.05 9.15
C ALA A 97 13.77 5.97 10.14
N GLU A 98 12.43 6.05 10.10
CA GLU A 98 11.65 6.80 11.08
C GLU A 98 11.83 6.27 12.50
N ALA A 99 11.80 4.96 12.66
CA ALA A 99 12.03 4.32 13.96
C ALA A 99 13.41 4.63 14.52
N ALA A 100 14.43 4.62 13.68
CA ALA A 100 15.80 4.96 14.08
C ALA A 100 15.98 6.43 14.44
N ALA A 101 15.21 7.32 13.80
CA ALA A 101 15.28 8.78 14.00
C ALA A 101 14.40 9.27 15.15
N GLU A 102 13.57 8.41 15.76
CA GLU A 102 12.63 8.81 16.81
C GLU A 102 13.41 9.22 18.09
N LYS A 103 13.31 10.49 18.43
CA LYS A 103 13.97 11.08 19.60
C LYS A 103 13.07 11.08 20.84
N ASP A 104 11.80 11.36 20.65
CA ASP A 104 10.80 11.42 21.73
C ASP A 104 10.02 10.12 21.81
N LEU A 105 10.68 9.06 22.17
CA LEU A 105 10.09 7.73 22.23
C LEU A 105 9.07 7.64 23.38
N THR A 106 7.80 7.59 22.98
CA THR A 106 6.64 7.48 23.88
C THR A 106 5.74 6.34 23.43
N GLY A 107 4.79 5.95 24.29
CA GLY A 107 3.76 5.00 23.90
C GLY A 107 2.94 5.45 22.69
N ARG A 108 2.76 6.77 22.53
CA ARG A 108 2.05 7.36 21.39
C ARG A 108 2.83 7.22 20.10
N SER A 109 4.13 7.54 20.10
CA SER A 109 4.98 7.40 18.91
C SER A 109 5.12 5.94 18.51
N LEU A 110 5.29 5.04 19.46
CA LEU A 110 5.29 3.60 19.21
C LEU A 110 3.98 3.12 18.61
N GLY A 111 2.84 3.58 19.14
CA GLY A 111 1.51 3.24 18.60
C GLY A 111 1.33 3.67 17.15
N ARG A 112 1.84 4.85 16.79
CA ARG A 112 1.82 5.35 15.41
C ARG A 112 2.65 4.46 14.49
N LEU A 113 3.86 4.11 14.89
CA LEU A 113 4.74 3.24 14.10
C LEU A 113 4.15 1.83 13.93
N ARG A 114 3.51 1.29 14.97
CA ARG A 114 2.82 0.00 14.88
C ARG A 114 1.65 0.02 13.91
N ARG A 115 0.85 1.09 13.91
CA ARG A 115 -0.27 1.25 12.96
C ARG A 115 0.25 1.33 11.53
N GLU A 116 1.32 2.09 11.31
CA GLU A 116 1.96 2.23 10.00
C GLU A 116 2.51 0.88 9.52
N LEU A 117 3.20 0.14 10.39
CA LEU A 117 3.67 -1.21 10.07
C LEU A 117 2.53 -2.14 9.64
N ARG A 118 1.43 -2.17 10.38
CA ARG A 118 0.27 -2.99 10.03
C ARG A 118 -0.34 -2.57 8.68
N ALA A 119 -0.38 -1.28 8.40
CA ALA A 119 -0.88 -0.77 7.12
C ALA A 119 -0.02 -1.25 5.95
N ILE A 120 1.32 -1.19 6.09
CA ILE A 120 2.25 -1.68 5.06
C ILE A 120 2.12 -3.20 4.90
N GLU A 121 2.06 -3.95 6.00
CA GLU A 121 1.86 -5.40 5.97
C GLU A 121 0.57 -5.80 5.24
N GLY A 122 -0.49 -5.02 5.40
CA GLY A 122 -1.78 -5.26 4.75
C GLY A 122 -1.73 -5.18 3.23
N ARG A 123 -0.78 -4.42 2.67
CA ARG A 123 -0.57 -4.31 1.21
C ARG A 123 0.65 -5.07 0.71
N ASP A 124 1.37 -5.73 1.60
CA ASP A 124 2.53 -6.59 1.24
C ASP A 124 2.04 -7.99 0.87
N ARG A 125 1.67 -8.16 -0.39
CA ARG A 125 1.07 -9.40 -0.88
C ARG A 125 2.10 -10.49 -1.18
N PHE A 126 3.37 -10.12 -1.35
CA PHE A 126 4.44 -11.06 -1.69
C PHE A 126 5.42 -11.30 -0.55
N ARG A 127 5.16 -10.74 0.63
CA ARG A 127 5.96 -10.91 1.85
C ARG A 127 7.45 -10.65 1.61
N VAL A 128 7.77 -9.41 1.27
CA VAL A 128 9.17 -9.02 1.02
C VAL A 128 10.03 -9.19 2.28
N ALA A 129 11.33 -9.41 2.08
CA ALA A 129 12.29 -9.64 3.18
C ALA A 129 12.37 -8.44 4.14
N ASP A 130 12.19 -7.23 3.67
CA ASP A 130 12.21 -6.00 4.46
C ASP A 130 11.15 -5.98 5.58
N ARG A 131 10.10 -6.79 5.45
CA ARG A 131 9.05 -6.94 6.47
C ARG A 131 9.60 -7.33 7.83
N GLU A 132 10.47 -8.34 7.87
CA GLU A 132 11.06 -8.82 9.12
C GLU A 132 12.02 -7.79 9.72
N VAL A 133 12.75 -7.08 8.88
CA VAL A 133 13.62 -5.98 9.32
C VAL A 133 12.81 -4.87 9.99
N ALA A 134 11.67 -4.50 9.38
CA ALA A 134 10.77 -3.48 9.93
C ALA A 134 10.12 -3.94 11.25
N ARG A 135 9.65 -5.18 11.31
CA ARG A 135 9.10 -5.76 12.54
C ARG A 135 10.12 -5.73 13.68
N ALA A 136 11.35 -6.13 13.40
CA ALA A 136 12.41 -6.12 14.39
C ALA A 136 12.74 -4.70 14.88
N ALA A 137 12.74 -3.72 13.97
CA ALA A 137 12.99 -2.32 14.33
C ALA A 137 11.92 -1.77 15.27
N VAL A 138 10.65 -2.04 15.00
CA VAL A 138 9.53 -1.61 15.85
C VAL A 138 9.55 -2.35 17.19
N GLU A 139 9.88 -3.64 17.20
CA GLU A 139 9.99 -4.42 18.45
C GLU A 139 11.10 -3.90 19.35
N ARG A 140 12.24 -3.51 18.80
CA ARG A 140 13.31 -2.87 19.60
C ARG A 140 12.84 -1.59 20.28
N LEU A 141 12.03 -0.78 19.60
CA LEU A 141 11.43 0.41 20.22
C LEU A 141 10.43 0.04 21.31
N SER A 142 9.65 -1.00 21.12
CA SER A 142 8.71 -1.52 22.14
C SER A 142 9.43 -1.87 23.43
N VAL A 143 10.56 -2.56 23.34
CA VAL A 143 11.39 -2.93 24.49
C VAL A 143 11.93 -1.67 25.18
N ARG A 144 12.37 -0.67 24.42
CA ARG A 144 12.89 0.60 24.97
C ARG A 144 11.80 1.40 25.71
N VAL A 145 10.58 1.44 25.15
CA VAL A 145 9.44 2.11 25.81
C VAL A 145 9.11 1.43 27.13
N ALA A 146 9.02 0.11 27.14
CA ALA A 146 8.75 -0.67 28.35
C ALA A 146 9.82 -0.44 29.44
N ALA A 147 11.10 -0.41 29.05
CA ALA A 147 12.19 -0.13 29.98
C ALA A 147 12.12 1.28 30.58
N LYS A 148 11.70 2.27 29.80
CA LYS A 148 11.51 3.65 30.23
C LYS A 148 10.39 3.79 31.27
N GLU A 149 9.29 3.06 31.07
CA GLU A 149 8.14 3.05 31.97
C GLU A 149 8.43 2.36 33.30
N THR A 150 9.29 1.34 33.29
CA THR A 150 9.69 0.59 34.49
C THR A 150 10.59 1.42 35.42
N VAL A 151 11.36 2.38 34.89
CA VAL A 151 12.28 3.23 35.66
C VAL A 151 11.55 4.40 36.34
N ARG A 152 10.31 4.69 35.95
CA ARG A 152 9.46 5.71 36.59
C ARG A 152 8.66 5.13 37.76
#